data_dada087ee554e04d811acf427a110c14
#
_entry.id   dada087ee554e04d811acf427a110c14
#
_cell.length_a   1.000
_cell.length_b   1.000
_cell.length_c   1.000
_cell.angle_alpha   90.00
_cell.angle_beta   90.00
_cell.angle_gamma   90.00
#
_symmetry.space_group_name_H-M   'P 1'
#
loop_
_entity.id
_entity.type
_entity.pdbx_description
1 polymer ?
#
loop_
_entity_poly.entity_id
_entity_poly.type
_entity_poly.pdbx_seq_one_letter_code
_entity_poly.pdbx_strand_id
1 'polypeptide(L)'
;MVQRFGHLPPCSRRGHQPHPYCSLGVFVSTPEASASSTKVVVKTQVQNDASDENAISVVTILLGPNGTKLTEPDQEVDFRPGQSVEAVLEIAMTQPALWSPSSPSLYRAITRIMKSGKVLDEVETPFGVRPLAWSVEQGLLLNGAPVKLTGGSVHHDNGPLGAAAFDRAEERKVELLKSAGFNAVRTAHNQPSPAFLDACDRVGLLVLDEPFDVWTVSKRKYDYARFFPDWWQQDLDAMLRRDRNHPSIVMWGICNEIPEVWTAAGAPIAKQLADRVRSLDSTRPLTQAFPGATYGPIQMRPSHRSISPGTTTTLHKTDRRIIAAFLAAS
;
A
#
# COMPACT_ATOMS: atom_id res chain seq x y z
N MET A 1 14.38 18.65 -3.00
CA MET A 1 13.88 18.94 -1.63
C MET A 1 13.35 17.62 -1.10
N VAL A 2 14.10 16.95 -0.25
CA VAL A 2 13.64 15.69 0.38
C VAL A 2 12.65 16.12 1.46
N GLN A 3 11.35 15.93 1.23
CA GLN A 3 10.38 16.00 2.32
C GLN A 3 10.74 14.88 3.31
N ARG A 4 11.20 15.25 4.50
CA ARG A 4 11.15 14.35 5.65
C ARG A 4 9.67 14.05 5.86
N PHE A 5 9.24 12.86 5.49
CA PHE A 5 7.93 12.38 5.91
C PHE A 5 8.00 12.28 7.44
N GLY A 6 7.38 13.27 8.08
CA GLY A 6 7.28 13.29 9.52
C GLY A 6 6.69 11.97 9.99
N HIS A 7 7.16 11.47 11.12
CA HIS A 7 6.55 10.36 11.82
C HIS A 7 5.04 10.46 11.69
N LEU A 8 4.39 9.35 11.34
CA LEU A 8 2.94 9.26 11.56
C LEU A 8 2.73 9.72 13.00
N PRO A 9 1.92 10.76 13.26
CA PRO A 9 1.71 11.18 14.62
C PRO A 9 1.21 9.97 15.40
N PRO A 10 1.79 9.66 16.56
CA PRO A 10 1.18 8.70 17.45
C PRO A 10 -0.21 9.26 17.77
N CYS A 11 -1.26 8.56 17.36
CA CYS A 11 -2.67 8.91 17.50
C CYS A 11 -3.20 9.97 16.51
N SER A 12 -4.35 9.67 15.88
CA SER A 12 -5.03 10.59 14.99
C SER A 12 -5.48 11.84 15.76
N ARG A 13 -4.92 13.01 15.43
CA ARG A 13 -5.32 14.28 16.01
C ARG A 13 -6.56 14.82 15.31
N ARG A 14 -7.75 14.42 15.75
CA ARG A 14 -8.91 15.30 15.66
C ARG A 14 -9.15 15.95 17.02
N GLY A 15 -8.43 17.05 17.32
CA GLY A 15 -8.79 18.04 18.35
C GLY A 15 -8.86 17.61 19.82
N HIS A 16 -8.43 16.39 20.18
CA HIS A 16 -8.47 15.89 21.54
C HIS A 16 -7.06 15.70 22.10
N GLN A 17 -6.93 15.83 23.42
CA GLN A 17 -5.69 15.54 24.16
C GLN A 17 -5.22 14.12 23.83
N PRO A 18 -3.89 13.83 23.79
CA PRO A 18 -3.38 12.49 23.55
C PRO A 18 -3.94 11.56 24.61
N HIS A 19 -4.78 10.62 24.19
CA HIS A 19 -5.33 9.61 25.08
C HIS A 19 -4.29 8.50 25.28
N PRO A 20 -4.14 7.92 26.47
CA PRO A 20 -3.16 6.86 26.74
C PRO A 20 -3.41 5.56 25.95
N TYR A 21 -4.56 5.44 25.30
CA TYR A 21 -4.85 4.34 24.38
C TYR A 21 -5.05 4.91 22.99
N CYS A 22 -4.32 4.40 21.99
CA CYS A 22 -4.47 4.83 20.62
C CYS A 22 -4.32 3.67 19.64
N SER A 23 -5.00 3.77 18.50
CA SER A 23 -4.77 2.87 17.38
C SER A 23 -3.49 3.28 16.63
N LEU A 24 -2.53 2.36 16.49
CA LEU A 24 -1.32 2.56 15.69
C LEU A 24 -1.55 2.28 14.21
N GLY A 25 -2.77 1.98 13.83
CA GLY A 25 -3.20 1.76 12.47
C GLY A 25 -4.16 0.59 12.34
N VAL A 26 -5.05 0.72 11.38
CA VAL A 26 -6.02 -0.31 11.01
C VAL A 26 -5.60 -0.87 9.66
N PHE A 27 -5.60 -2.20 9.53
CA PHE A 27 -5.40 -2.89 8.27
C PHE A 27 -6.63 -3.70 7.92
N VAL A 28 -7.27 -3.37 6.81
CA VAL A 28 -8.43 -4.07 6.29
C VAL A 28 -8.01 -4.88 5.07
N SER A 29 -8.24 -6.19 5.11
CA SER A 29 -7.95 -7.09 4.00
C SER A 29 -9.13 -7.99 3.68
N THR A 30 -9.19 -8.49 2.45
CA THR A 30 -10.25 -9.37 1.95
C THR A 30 -9.64 -10.61 1.29
N PRO A 31 -8.99 -11.50 2.08
CA PRO A 31 -8.15 -12.58 1.52
C PRO A 31 -8.92 -13.60 0.69
N GLU A 32 -10.21 -13.80 0.97
CA GLU A 32 -11.07 -14.82 0.33
C GLU A 32 -12.23 -14.13 -0.41
N ALA A 33 -11.95 -13.06 -1.16
CA ALA A 33 -13.00 -12.32 -1.84
C ALA A 33 -13.45 -13.00 -3.14
N SER A 34 -14.76 -12.99 -3.36
CA SER A 34 -15.42 -13.40 -4.60
C SER A 34 -16.67 -12.53 -4.84
N ALA A 35 -17.34 -12.71 -5.97
CA ALA A 35 -18.60 -12.00 -6.25
C ALA A 35 -19.76 -12.48 -5.33
N SER A 36 -19.68 -13.69 -4.79
CA SER A 36 -20.74 -14.27 -3.94
C SER A 36 -20.51 -14.02 -2.45
N SER A 37 -19.24 -13.93 -2.02
CA SER A 37 -18.88 -13.80 -0.61
C SER A 37 -17.49 -13.23 -0.43
N THR A 38 -17.23 -12.65 0.73
CA THR A 38 -15.90 -12.27 1.19
C THR A 38 -15.78 -12.44 2.70
N LYS A 39 -14.55 -12.66 3.16
CA LYS A 39 -14.16 -12.45 4.54
C LYS A 39 -13.42 -11.12 4.61
N VAL A 40 -13.95 -10.16 5.37
CA VAL A 40 -13.25 -8.91 5.71
C VAL A 40 -12.49 -9.16 7.00
N VAL A 41 -11.17 -9.00 6.97
CA VAL A 41 -10.31 -9.11 8.15
C VAL A 41 -9.83 -7.73 8.52
N VAL A 42 -10.20 -7.26 9.72
CA VAL A 42 -9.78 -5.96 10.27
C VAL A 42 -8.78 -6.23 11.38
N LYS A 43 -7.54 -5.81 11.17
CA LYS A 43 -6.46 -5.87 12.16
C LYS A 43 -6.23 -4.47 12.71
N THR A 44 -6.35 -4.34 14.02
CA THR A 44 -6.15 -3.06 14.71
C THR A 44 -5.02 -3.19 15.71
N GLN A 45 -3.93 -2.47 15.49
CA GLN A 45 -2.85 -2.41 16.45
C GLN A 45 -3.14 -1.32 17.49
N VAL A 46 -3.20 -1.70 18.76
CA VAL A 46 -3.51 -0.83 19.87
C VAL A 46 -2.31 -0.76 20.80
N GLN A 47 -1.95 0.46 21.22
CA GLN A 47 -0.90 0.73 22.19
C GLN A 47 -1.52 1.18 23.52
N ASN A 48 -1.04 0.62 24.64
CA ASN A 48 -1.41 1.08 25.96
C ASN A 48 -0.27 1.94 26.54
N ASP A 49 -0.45 3.25 26.51
CA ASP A 49 0.46 4.22 27.11
C ASP A 49 -0.02 4.67 28.54
N ALA A 50 -1.12 4.06 29.03
CA ALA A 50 -1.57 4.29 30.40
C ALA A 50 -0.69 3.58 31.43
N SER A 51 -0.80 4.01 32.69
CA SER A 51 -0.04 3.43 33.82
C SER A 51 -0.70 2.19 34.43
N ASP A 52 -1.93 1.84 34.01
CA ASP A 52 -2.75 0.78 34.59
C ASP A 52 -3.09 -0.32 33.57
N GLU A 53 -3.30 -1.53 34.09
CA GLU A 53 -3.86 -2.63 33.31
C GLU A 53 -5.34 -2.39 33.11
N ASN A 54 -5.85 -2.56 31.88
CA ASN A 54 -7.25 -2.36 31.60
C ASN A 54 -7.75 -3.23 30.45
N ALA A 55 -9.01 -3.67 30.58
CA ALA A 55 -9.79 -4.18 29.47
C ALA A 55 -10.32 -3.00 28.64
N ILE A 56 -10.15 -3.12 27.33
CA ILE A 56 -10.81 -2.25 26.36
C ILE A 56 -11.58 -3.11 25.37
N SER A 57 -12.56 -2.53 24.69
CA SER A 57 -13.23 -3.15 23.55
C SER A 57 -12.80 -2.43 22.25
N VAL A 58 -12.39 -3.21 21.26
CA VAL A 58 -12.15 -2.73 19.91
C VAL A 58 -13.39 -3.06 19.08
N VAL A 59 -14.14 -2.03 18.71
CA VAL A 59 -15.40 -2.15 17.95
C VAL A 59 -15.16 -1.70 16.52
N THR A 60 -15.63 -2.47 15.54
CA THR A 60 -15.56 -2.06 14.11
C THR A 60 -16.97 -1.97 13.51
N ILE A 61 -17.39 -0.77 13.14
CA ILE A 61 -18.62 -0.55 12.37
C ILE A 61 -18.26 -0.65 10.89
N LEU A 62 -18.88 -1.59 10.20
CA LEU A 62 -18.71 -1.74 8.76
C LEU A 62 -19.86 -1.06 8.01
N LEU A 63 -19.51 -0.10 7.16
CA LEU A 63 -20.46 0.62 6.30
C LEU A 63 -20.29 0.20 4.84
N GLY A 64 -21.40 -0.03 4.17
CA GLY A 64 -21.46 -0.28 2.71
C GLY A 64 -21.16 0.97 1.89
N PRO A 65 -21.02 0.82 0.55
CA PRO A 65 -20.72 1.94 -0.34
C PRO A 65 -21.75 3.07 -0.32
N ASN A 66 -23.00 2.76 0.03
CA ASN A 66 -24.09 3.72 0.19
C ASN A 66 -24.18 4.32 1.61
N GLY A 67 -23.24 3.98 2.50
CA GLY A 67 -23.23 4.42 3.90
C GLY A 67 -24.12 3.61 4.84
N THR A 68 -24.81 2.58 4.37
CA THR A 68 -25.64 1.70 5.22
C THR A 68 -24.75 0.89 6.16
N LYS A 69 -25.09 0.86 7.45
CA LYS A 69 -24.44 0.00 8.43
C LYS A 69 -24.72 -1.47 8.13
N LEU A 70 -23.69 -2.25 7.93
CA LEU A 70 -23.77 -3.69 7.65
C LEU A 70 -23.66 -4.53 8.91
N THR A 71 -22.70 -4.20 9.78
CA THR A 71 -22.46 -4.94 11.02
C THR A 71 -21.59 -4.11 11.97
N GLU A 72 -21.47 -4.56 13.23
CA GLU A 72 -20.68 -3.90 14.29
C GLU A 72 -20.15 -4.95 15.28
N PRO A 73 -19.20 -5.80 14.86
CA PRO A 73 -18.52 -6.69 15.79
C PRO A 73 -17.58 -5.96 16.73
N ASP A 74 -17.31 -6.59 17.86
CA ASP A 74 -16.35 -6.12 18.84
C ASP A 74 -15.44 -7.26 19.33
N GLN A 75 -14.31 -6.89 19.92
CA GLN A 75 -13.38 -7.77 20.60
C GLN A 75 -12.85 -7.10 21.86
N GLU A 76 -13.00 -7.79 22.98
CA GLU A 76 -12.32 -7.40 24.21
C GLU A 76 -10.83 -7.72 24.15
N VAL A 77 -10.02 -6.80 24.63
CA VAL A 77 -8.56 -6.92 24.66
C VAL A 77 -8.05 -6.45 26.00
N ASP A 78 -7.35 -7.35 26.69
CA ASP A 78 -6.65 -7.05 27.94
C ASP A 78 -5.16 -6.87 27.67
N PHE A 79 -4.56 -5.80 28.17
CA PHE A 79 -3.13 -5.60 27.99
C PHE A 79 -2.51 -4.67 29.03
N ARG A 80 -1.23 -4.90 29.29
CA ARG A 80 -0.44 -4.21 30.31
C ARG A 80 0.02 -2.84 29.86
N PRO A 81 0.37 -1.96 30.82
CA PRO A 81 1.04 -0.70 30.50
C PRO A 81 2.25 -0.88 29.59
N GLY A 82 2.39 -0.03 28.57
CA GLY A 82 3.46 -0.05 27.59
C GLY A 82 3.36 -1.19 26.54
N GLN A 83 2.35 -2.06 26.63
CA GLN A 83 2.17 -3.17 25.68
C GLN A 83 1.43 -2.70 24.42
N SER A 84 1.83 -3.26 23.27
CA SER A 84 1.09 -3.17 22.02
C SER A 84 0.45 -4.54 21.71
N VAL A 85 -0.83 -4.53 21.34
CA VAL A 85 -1.60 -5.73 21.02
C VAL A 85 -2.30 -5.56 19.67
N GLU A 86 -2.39 -6.62 18.89
CA GLU A 86 -3.19 -6.64 17.65
C GLU A 86 -4.55 -7.29 17.94
N ALA A 87 -5.63 -6.53 17.79
CA ALA A 87 -6.99 -7.05 17.75
C ALA A 87 -7.32 -7.47 16.31
N VAL A 88 -7.98 -8.63 16.13
CA VAL A 88 -8.34 -9.17 14.82
C VAL A 88 -9.81 -9.50 14.78
N LEU A 89 -10.56 -8.79 13.92
CA LEU A 89 -11.98 -9.04 13.69
C LEU A 89 -12.17 -9.64 12.28
N GLU A 90 -12.85 -10.79 12.22
CA GLU A 90 -13.22 -11.43 10.95
C GLU A 90 -14.72 -11.28 10.72
N ILE A 91 -15.09 -10.71 9.58
CA ILE A 91 -16.46 -10.37 9.22
C ILE A 91 -16.82 -11.06 7.91
N ALA A 92 -17.81 -11.96 7.95
CA ALA A 92 -18.34 -12.55 6.73
C ALA A 92 -19.33 -11.58 6.05
N MET A 93 -19.22 -11.44 4.75
CA MET A 93 -20.10 -10.59 3.94
C MET A 93 -20.53 -11.34 2.67
N THR A 94 -21.82 -11.28 2.35
CA THR A 94 -22.40 -11.89 1.15
C THR A 94 -22.59 -10.85 0.06
N GLN A 95 -22.43 -11.25 -1.21
CA GLN A 95 -22.63 -10.42 -2.39
C GLN A 95 -21.97 -9.03 -2.30
N PRO A 96 -20.66 -8.95 -2.02
CA PRO A 96 -20.01 -7.67 -1.91
C PRO A 96 -20.00 -6.91 -3.24
N ALA A 97 -20.17 -5.59 -3.19
CA ALA A 97 -19.88 -4.72 -4.32
C ALA A 97 -18.36 -4.68 -4.53
N LEU A 98 -17.87 -5.33 -5.58
CA LEU A 98 -16.45 -5.40 -5.87
C LEU A 98 -15.94 -4.06 -6.39
N TRP A 99 -14.78 -3.65 -5.90
CA TRP A 99 -14.05 -2.49 -6.41
C TRP A 99 -13.36 -2.83 -7.75
N SER A 100 -13.51 -1.95 -8.73
CA SER A 100 -12.77 -2.04 -10.00
C SER A 100 -12.57 -0.66 -10.61
N PRO A 101 -11.70 -0.48 -11.62
CA PRO A 101 -11.55 0.78 -12.35
C PRO A 101 -12.84 1.32 -12.98
N SER A 102 -13.77 0.47 -13.32
CA SER A 102 -15.08 0.85 -13.90
C SER A 102 -16.19 0.99 -12.86
N SER A 103 -16.03 0.42 -11.68
CA SER A 103 -16.98 0.47 -10.56
C SER A 103 -16.23 0.58 -9.24
N PRO A 104 -15.73 1.78 -8.88
CA PRO A 104 -14.88 1.98 -7.71
C PRO A 104 -15.67 2.02 -6.39
N SER A 105 -16.27 0.89 -6.02
CA SER A 105 -17.10 0.73 -4.82
C SER A 105 -16.24 0.73 -3.56
N LEU A 106 -16.39 1.72 -2.69
CA LEU A 106 -15.65 1.86 -1.44
C LEU A 106 -16.54 1.61 -0.24
N TYR A 107 -16.08 0.77 0.66
CA TYR A 107 -16.60 0.53 2.00
C TYR A 107 -15.85 1.39 3.01
N ARG A 108 -16.38 1.50 4.23
CA ARG A 108 -15.70 2.17 5.35
C ARG A 108 -15.75 1.29 6.59
N ALA A 109 -14.60 1.10 7.22
CA ALA A 109 -14.48 0.50 8.54
C ALA A 109 -14.24 1.62 9.56
N ILE A 110 -15.19 1.86 10.47
CA ILE A 110 -15.02 2.80 11.58
C ILE A 110 -14.61 1.98 12.79
N THR A 111 -13.34 2.05 13.15
CA THR A 111 -12.79 1.31 14.28
C THR A 111 -12.70 2.22 15.49
N ARG A 112 -13.28 1.78 16.60
CA ARG A 112 -13.33 2.49 17.89
C ARG A 112 -12.60 1.71 18.96
N ILE A 113 -11.84 2.41 19.76
CA ILE A 113 -11.34 1.91 21.04
C ILE A 113 -12.29 2.42 22.12
N MET A 114 -12.91 1.47 22.84
CA MET A 114 -13.92 1.75 23.84
C MET A 114 -13.44 1.32 25.24
N LYS A 115 -13.75 2.10 26.26
CA LYS A 115 -13.57 1.73 27.69
C LYS A 115 -14.78 2.20 28.50
N SER A 116 -15.41 1.28 29.22
CA SER A 116 -16.58 1.59 30.06
C SER A 116 -17.68 2.38 29.32
N GLY A 117 -17.96 1.99 28.07
CA GLY A 117 -18.98 2.61 27.21
C GLY A 117 -18.58 3.98 26.60
N LYS A 118 -17.36 4.44 26.79
CA LYS A 118 -16.84 5.69 26.21
C LYS A 118 -15.89 5.38 25.06
N VAL A 119 -16.01 6.14 23.96
CA VAL A 119 -15.04 6.12 22.83
C VAL A 119 -13.79 6.88 23.27
N LEU A 120 -12.65 6.21 23.21
CA LEU A 120 -11.34 6.77 23.52
C LEU A 120 -10.60 7.22 22.26
N ASP A 121 -10.69 6.43 21.19
CA ASP A 121 -10.12 6.73 19.89
C ASP A 121 -11.03 6.19 18.77
N GLU A 122 -11.04 6.86 17.62
CA GLU A 122 -11.83 6.45 16.47
C GLU A 122 -11.04 6.70 15.17
N VAL A 123 -11.00 5.70 14.31
CA VAL A 123 -10.38 5.80 12.99
C VAL A 123 -11.34 5.30 11.92
N GLU A 124 -11.58 6.12 10.90
CA GLU A 124 -12.29 5.72 9.68
C GLU A 124 -11.28 5.26 8.63
N THR A 125 -11.45 4.03 8.13
CA THR A 125 -10.60 3.42 7.13
C THR A 125 -11.43 3.06 5.90
N PRO A 126 -11.32 3.80 4.79
CA PRO A 126 -11.88 3.39 3.51
C PRO A 126 -11.16 2.15 2.99
N PHE A 127 -11.90 1.26 2.33
CA PHE A 127 -11.33 0.09 1.66
C PHE A 127 -12.22 -0.40 0.52
N GLY A 128 -11.68 -1.20 -0.38
CA GLY A 128 -12.43 -1.85 -1.45
C GLY A 128 -12.30 -3.36 -1.39
N VAL A 129 -13.39 -4.06 -1.68
CA VAL A 129 -13.37 -5.51 -1.81
C VAL A 129 -12.96 -5.87 -3.23
N ARG A 130 -11.80 -6.50 -3.39
CA ARG A 130 -11.31 -6.93 -4.70
C ARG A 130 -10.41 -8.16 -4.56
N PRO A 131 -10.74 -9.27 -5.19
CA PRO A 131 -9.79 -10.36 -5.41
C PRO A 131 -8.67 -9.88 -6.35
N LEU A 132 -7.46 -10.01 -5.89
CA LEU A 132 -6.25 -9.72 -6.66
C LEU A 132 -5.45 -11.01 -6.77
N ALA A 133 -5.16 -11.44 -7.98
CA ALA A 133 -4.35 -12.62 -8.24
C ALA A 133 -3.33 -12.33 -9.36
N TRP A 134 -2.40 -13.23 -9.49
CA TRP A 134 -1.30 -13.12 -10.40
C TRP A 134 -0.87 -14.48 -10.94
N SER A 135 -0.71 -14.61 -12.25
CA SER A 135 -0.10 -15.79 -12.84
C SER A 135 0.83 -15.43 -14.00
N VAL A 136 1.72 -16.39 -14.33
CA VAL A 136 2.65 -16.24 -15.47
C VAL A 136 1.90 -16.23 -16.79
N GLU A 137 0.83 -16.99 -16.89
CA GLU A 137 0.04 -17.18 -18.11
C GLU A 137 -0.93 -16.02 -18.35
N GLN A 138 -1.57 -15.52 -17.31
CA GLN A 138 -2.64 -14.54 -17.40
C GLN A 138 -2.24 -13.13 -16.95
N GLY A 139 -1.09 -12.98 -16.28
CA GLY A 139 -0.64 -11.73 -15.70
C GLY A 139 -1.45 -11.32 -14.48
N LEU A 140 -1.78 -10.05 -14.35
CA LEU A 140 -2.59 -9.50 -13.27
C LEU A 140 -4.06 -9.83 -13.48
N LEU A 141 -4.67 -10.44 -12.47
CA LEU A 141 -6.11 -10.71 -12.41
C LEU A 141 -6.74 -9.82 -11.34
N LEU A 142 -7.75 -9.07 -11.72
CA LEU A 142 -8.59 -8.29 -10.81
C LEU A 142 -10.02 -8.82 -10.91
N ASN A 143 -10.61 -9.21 -9.79
CA ASN A 143 -11.96 -9.79 -9.74
C ASN A 143 -12.10 -11.03 -10.66
N GLY A 144 -11.04 -11.82 -10.77
CA GLY A 144 -10.98 -13.02 -11.59
C GLY A 144 -10.77 -12.79 -13.10
N ALA A 145 -10.69 -11.55 -13.57
CA ALA A 145 -10.48 -11.21 -14.97
C ALA A 145 -9.08 -10.62 -15.22
N PRO A 146 -8.41 -10.97 -16.34
CA PRO A 146 -7.15 -10.36 -16.72
C PRO A 146 -7.30 -8.86 -16.97
N VAL A 147 -6.37 -8.07 -16.44
CA VAL A 147 -6.34 -6.62 -16.61
C VAL A 147 -5.09 -6.23 -17.38
N LYS A 148 -5.29 -5.59 -18.54
CA LYS A 148 -4.22 -4.92 -19.26
C LYS A 148 -4.03 -3.52 -18.67
N LEU A 149 -2.83 -3.25 -18.16
CA LEU A 149 -2.49 -1.94 -17.63
C LEU A 149 -2.14 -0.99 -18.78
N THR A 150 -2.84 0.13 -18.84
CA THR A 150 -2.60 1.23 -19.80
C THR A 150 -2.38 2.49 -19.00
N GLY A 151 -1.15 3.00 -19.00
CA GLY A 151 -0.80 4.13 -18.15
C GLY A 151 0.64 4.56 -18.30
N GLY A 152 1.12 5.34 -17.36
CA GLY A 152 2.48 5.85 -17.34
C GLY A 152 2.98 6.14 -15.93
N SER A 153 4.23 6.57 -15.85
CA SER A 153 4.82 7.07 -14.62
C SER A 153 4.34 8.49 -14.33
N VAL A 154 4.01 8.77 -13.07
CA VAL A 154 3.64 10.10 -12.59
C VAL A 154 4.64 10.56 -11.53
N HIS A 155 5.15 11.77 -11.71
CA HIS A 155 6.08 12.39 -10.76
C HIS A 155 5.38 13.41 -9.87
N HIS A 156 6.07 13.88 -8.83
CA HIS A 156 5.62 14.99 -8.00
C HIS A 156 5.75 16.30 -8.78
N ASP A 157 4.91 16.42 -9.79
CA ASP A 157 4.85 17.59 -10.67
C ASP A 157 3.38 17.94 -10.94
N ASN A 158 3.02 19.15 -10.57
CA ASN A 158 1.70 19.73 -10.75
C ASN A 158 1.76 20.99 -11.66
N GLY A 159 2.62 20.97 -12.66
CA GLY A 159 2.81 22.06 -13.61
C GLY A 159 3.28 23.33 -12.92
N PRO A 160 2.54 24.47 -13.00
CA PRO A 160 2.94 25.71 -12.36
C PRO A 160 3.14 25.66 -10.85
N LEU A 161 2.58 24.64 -10.19
CA LEU A 161 2.72 24.44 -8.74
C LEU A 161 4.02 23.69 -8.39
N GLY A 162 4.72 23.15 -9.39
CA GLY A 162 5.90 22.30 -9.18
C GLY A 162 5.56 21.07 -8.35
N ALA A 163 6.38 20.76 -7.34
CA ALA A 163 6.20 19.61 -6.45
C ALA A 163 5.21 19.87 -5.29
N ALA A 164 4.47 21.00 -5.28
CA ALA A 164 3.49 21.26 -4.24
C ALA A 164 2.25 20.37 -4.42
N ALA A 165 2.05 19.45 -3.49
CA ALA A 165 0.96 18.46 -3.51
C ALA A 165 -0.26 19.02 -2.76
N PHE A 166 -0.95 20.00 -3.37
CA PHE A 166 -2.26 20.42 -2.88
C PHE A 166 -3.31 19.37 -3.27
N ASP A 167 -4.17 19.00 -2.35
CA ASP A 167 -5.15 17.91 -2.52
C ASP A 167 -5.93 18.04 -3.84
N ARG A 168 -6.46 19.22 -4.15
CA ARG A 168 -7.20 19.45 -5.40
C ARG A 168 -6.34 19.31 -6.66
N ALA A 169 -5.06 19.64 -6.61
CA ALA A 169 -4.14 19.47 -7.73
C ALA A 169 -3.84 17.99 -7.99
N GLU A 170 -3.67 17.22 -6.92
CA GLU A 170 -3.51 15.76 -6.99
C GLU A 170 -4.76 15.06 -7.52
N GLU A 171 -5.95 15.42 -7.03
CA GLU A 171 -7.23 14.93 -7.55
C GLU A 171 -7.37 15.23 -9.05
N ARG A 172 -7.12 16.49 -9.45
CA ARG A 172 -7.19 16.90 -10.85
C ARG A 172 -6.25 16.09 -11.75
N LYS A 173 -5.04 15.77 -11.26
CA LYS A 173 -4.08 14.93 -11.98
C LYS A 173 -4.70 13.55 -12.28
N VAL A 174 -5.31 12.91 -11.27
CA VAL A 174 -5.99 11.61 -11.42
C VAL A 174 -7.18 11.71 -12.39
N GLU A 175 -8.00 12.74 -12.25
CA GLU A 175 -9.15 12.99 -13.15
C GLU A 175 -8.70 13.14 -14.62
N LEU A 176 -7.63 13.88 -14.88
CA LEU A 176 -7.09 14.07 -16.22
C LEU A 176 -6.52 12.76 -16.80
N LEU A 177 -5.78 11.99 -16.02
CA LEU A 177 -5.26 10.70 -16.45
C LEU A 177 -6.40 9.74 -16.80
N LYS A 178 -7.43 9.68 -15.96
CA LYS A 178 -8.60 8.85 -16.21
C LYS A 178 -9.35 9.28 -17.46
N SER A 179 -9.57 10.59 -17.65
CA SER A 179 -10.25 11.13 -18.82
C SER A 179 -9.47 10.91 -20.11
N ALA A 180 -8.14 10.83 -20.03
CA ALA A 180 -7.27 10.47 -21.15
C ALA A 180 -7.27 8.96 -21.48
N GLY A 181 -8.06 8.15 -20.76
CA GLY A 181 -8.19 6.72 -21.01
C GLY A 181 -7.19 5.84 -20.25
N PHE A 182 -6.41 6.40 -19.34
CA PHE A 182 -5.53 5.60 -18.49
C PHE A 182 -6.35 4.82 -17.46
N ASN A 183 -5.93 3.57 -17.20
CA ASN A 183 -6.48 2.75 -16.11
C ASN A 183 -5.44 2.47 -15.02
N ALA A 184 -4.17 2.88 -15.22
CA ALA A 184 -3.09 2.61 -14.28
C ALA A 184 -2.05 3.73 -14.28
N VAL A 185 -1.35 3.87 -13.15
CA VAL A 185 -0.19 4.75 -12.97
C VAL A 185 0.87 4.07 -12.13
N ARG A 186 2.12 4.49 -12.31
CA ARG A 186 3.24 4.20 -11.41
C ARG A 186 3.68 5.49 -10.73
N THR A 187 3.75 5.50 -9.41
CA THR A 187 4.25 6.64 -8.65
C THR A 187 5.77 6.71 -8.75
N ALA A 188 6.27 7.56 -9.62
CA ALA A 188 7.69 7.61 -9.96
C ALA A 188 8.39 8.74 -9.20
N HIS A 189 9.43 8.49 -8.45
CA HIS A 189 9.86 7.20 -7.92
C HIS A 189 9.86 7.33 -6.41
N ASN A 190 8.76 7.80 -5.87
CA ASN A 190 8.57 8.21 -4.48
C ASN A 190 7.13 8.02 -4.07
N GLN A 191 6.91 7.98 -2.76
CA GLN A 191 5.59 7.88 -2.16
C GLN A 191 4.68 9.03 -2.61
N PRO A 192 3.46 8.73 -3.12
CA PRO A 192 2.51 9.78 -3.50
C PRO A 192 1.88 10.44 -2.28
N SER A 193 1.15 11.55 -2.49
CA SER A 193 0.34 12.15 -1.44
C SER A 193 -0.87 11.26 -1.11
N PRO A 194 -1.39 11.29 0.13
CA PRO A 194 -2.64 10.61 0.46
C PRO A 194 -3.80 11.01 -0.47
N ALA A 195 -3.94 12.30 -0.77
CA ALA A 195 -4.99 12.81 -1.65
C ALA A 195 -4.93 12.22 -3.08
N PHE A 196 -3.73 11.92 -3.57
CA PHE A 196 -3.56 11.24 -4.86
C PHE A 196 -4.13 9.81 -4.81
N LEU A 197 -3.82 9.05 -3.77
CA LEU A 197 -4.31 7.68 -3.60
C LEU A 197 -5.81 7.64 -3.35
N ASP A 198 -6.33 8.54 -2.51
CA ASP A 198 -7.78 8.69 -2.28
C ASP A 198 -8.52 8.99 -3.58
N ALA A 199 -7.95 9.83 -4.45
CA ALA A 199 -8.51 10.11 -5.76
C ALA A 199 -8.44 8.87 -6.67
N CYS A 200 -7.33 8.11 -6.67
CA CYS A 200 -7.23 6.86 -7.43
C CYS A 200 -8.28 5.84 -6.99
N ASP A 201 -8.54 5.72 -5.70
CA ASP A 201 -9.58 4.85 -5.16
C ASP A 201 -10.97 5.25 -5.63
N ARG A 202 -11.30 6.55 -5.58
CA ARG A 202 -12.63 7.07 -5.97
C ARG A 202 -12.87 7.05 -7.48
N VAL A 203 -11.85 7.36 -8.27
CA VAL A 203 -11.95 7.48 -9.73
C VAL A 203 -11.73 6.14 -10.43
N GLY A 204 -11.14 5.19 -9.73
CA GLY A 204 -10.84 3.86 -10.26
C GLY A 204 -9.58 3.87 -11.15
N LEU A 205 -8.45 4.31 -10.63
CA LEU A 205 -7.16 4.26 -11.30
C LEU A 205 -6.23 3.30 -10.54
N LEU A 206 -5.69 2.29 -11.20
CA LEU A 206 -4.78 1.32 -10.59
C LEU A 206 -3.43 1.96 -10.32
N VAL A 207 -2.78 1.56 -9.23
CA VAL A 207 -1.51 2.15 -8.79
C VAL A 207 -0.46 1.06 -8.58
N LEU A 208 0.73 1.27 -9.17
CA LEU A 208 1.97 0.68 -8.73
C LEU A 208 2.65 1.72 -7.82
N ASP A 209 2.69 1.45 -6.53
CA ASP A 209 3.22 2.37 -5.54
C ASP A 209 4.69 2.09 -5.22
N GLU A 210 5.54 3.12 -5.23
CA GLU A 210 7.00 2.99 -5.20
C GLU A 210 7.63 3.92 -4.16
N PRO A 211 8.48 3.39 -3.23
CA PRO A 211 9.05 4.19 -2.15
C PRO A 211 10.35 4.90 -2.50
N PHE A 212 11.20 4.28 -3.37
CA PHE A 212 12.60 4.70 -3.52
C PHE A 212 13.06 4.78 -4.97
N ASP A 213 13.62 5.93 -5.35
CA ASP A 213 14.35 6.09 -6.62
C ASP A 213 15.78 5.49 -6.55
N VAL A 214 16.39 5.49 -5.37
CA VAL A 214 17.77 5.01 -5.13
C VAL A 214 17.83 4.23 -3.82
N TRP A 215 18.85 3.37 -3.69
CA TRP A 215 19.20 2.72 -2.43
C TRP A 215 20.48 3.35 -1.85
N THR A 216 21.60 2.62 -1.84
CA THR A 216 22.86 3.04 -1.23
C THR A 216 23.77 3.82 -2.18
N VAL A 217 23.59 3.65 -3.49
CA VAL A 217 24.38 4.34 -4.51
C VAL A 217 23.61 5.51 -5.09
N SER A 218 24.15 6.71 -4.95
CA SER A 218 23.55 7.95 -5.42
C SER A 218 23.51 8.02 -6.94
N LYS A 219 22.39 8.41 -7.51
CA LYS A 219 22.25 8.88 -8.91
C LYS A 219 22.51 10.38 -9.04
N ARG A 220 22.28 11.13 -7.96
CA ARG A 220 22.44 12.59 -7.89
C ARG A 220 23.10 13.00 -6.58
N LYS A 221 23.82 14.12 -6.57
CA LYS A 221 24.63 14.59 -5.44
C LYS A 221 23.91 14.66 -4.09
N TYR A 222 22.60 14.91 -4.10
CA TYR A 222 21.81 15.15 -2.88
C TYR A 222 20.53 14.30 -2.83
N ASP A 223 20.56 13.10 -3.43
CA ASP A 223 19.41 12.20 -3.43
C ASP A 223 19.27 11.40 -2.12
N TYR A 224 18.30 10.53 -2.08
CA TYR A 224 17.95 9.76 -0.90
C TYR A 224 19.01 8.74 -0.46
N ALA A 225 19.95 8.34 -1.34
CA ALA A 225 20.98 7.35 -1.01
C ALA A 225 21.77 7.68 0.27
N ARG A 226 21.92 8.97 0.58
CA ARG A 226 22.57 9.44 1.82
C ARG A 226 21.80 9.12 3.10
N PHE A 227 20.51 8.85 3.00
CA PHE A 227 19.61 8.56 4.11
C PHE A 227 19.20 7.09 4.14
N PHE A 228 19.24 6.41 3.00
CA PHE A 228 18.76 5.05 2.85
C PHE A 228 19.30 4.08 3.90
N PRO A 229 20.62 4.01 4.22
CA PRO A 229 21.13 3.04 5.17
C PRO A 229 20.47 3.12 6.55
N ASP A 230 20.12 4.33 7.00
CA ASP A 230 19.59 4.58 8.35
C ASP A 230 18.06 4.64 8.39
N TRP A 231 17.40 4.96 7.26
CA TRP A 231 15.99 5.32 7.24
C TRP A 231 15.08 4.46 6.39
N TRP A 232 15.63 3.59 5.51
CA TRP A 232 14.83 2.83 4.56
C TRP A 232 13.69 2.04 5.21
N GLN A 233 13.95 1.39 6.35
CA GLN A 233 12.96 0.56 7.03
C GLN A 233 11.82 1.41 7.59
N GLN A 234 12.17 2.52 8.22
CA GLN A 234 11.20 3.42 8.84
C GLN A 234 10.31 4.10 7.79
N ASP A 235 10.91 4.53 6.68
CA ASP A 235 10.18 5.19 5.60
C ASP A 235 9.31 4.19 4.82
N LEU A 236 9.81 2.97 4.58
CA LEU A 236 9.03 1.89 3.97
C LEU A 236 7.85 1.48 4.84
N ASP A 237 8.05 1.32 6.15
CA ASP A 237 7.00 1.01 7.10
C ASP A 237 5.91 2.08 7.12
N ALA A 238 6.33 3.34 7.15
CA ALA A 238 5.40 4.49 7.16
C ALA A 238 4.52 4.50 5.89
N MET A 239 5.13 4.28 4.71
CA MET A 239 4.39 4.18 3.46
C MET A 239 3.41 3.00 3.48
N LEU A 240 3.88 1.80 3.75
CA LEU A 240 3.04 0.61 3.70
C LEU A 240 1.87 0.68 4.70
N ARG A 241 2.11 1.13 5.93
CA ARG A 241 1.05 1.29 6.93
C ARG A 241 0.02 2.34 6.53
N ARG A 242 0.44 3.43 5.90
CA ARG A 242 -0.44 4.47 5.38
C ARG A 242 -1.27 3.97 4.20
N ASP A 243 -0.64 3.25 3.27
CA ASP A 243 -1.18 3.05 1.92
C ASP A 243 -1.83 1.67 1.71
N ARG A 244 -1.57 0.67 2.55
CA ARG A 244 -2.03 -0.72 2.35
C ARG A 244 -3.55 -0.90 2.31
N ASN A 245 -4.35 0.07 2.77
CA ASN A 245 -5.80 0.01 2.70
C ASN A 245 -6.39 0.49 1.37
N HIS A 246 -5.59 1.15 0.51
CA HIS A 246 -6.05 1.65 -0.78
C HIS A 246 -6.30 0.48 -1.76
N PRO A 247 -7.54 0.27 -2.24
CA PRO A 247 -7.83 -0.78 -3.21
C PRO A 247 -7.22 -0.49 -4.59
N SER A 248 -6.94 0.74 -4.92
CA SER A 248 -6.26 1.14 -6.16
C SER A 248 -4.84 0.58 -6.28
N ILE A 249 -4.13 0.42 -5.16
CA ILE A 249 -2.77 -0.14 -5.18
C ILE A 249 -2.84 -1.64 -5.46
N VAL A 250 -2.29 -2.05 -6.59
CA VAL A 250 -2.27 -3.45 -7.04
C VAL A 250 -0.89 -4.07 -7.01
N MET A 251 0.15 -3.27 -6.79
CA MET A 251 1.54 -3.73 -6.77
C MET A 251 2.41 -2.78 -5.95
N TRP A 252 3.39 -3.33 -5.23
CA TRP A 252 4.42 -2.57 -4.55
C TRP A 252 5.71 -2.57 -5.38
N GLY A 253 6.25 -1.40 -5.71
CA GLY A 253 7.62 -1.25 -6.19
C GLY A 253 8.59 -1.22 -5.02
N ILE A 254 9.86 -1.60 -5.22
CA ILE A 254 10.91 -1.46 -4.19
C ILE A 254 12.06 -0.59 -4.62
N CYS A 255 12.15 -0.24 -5.90
CA CYS A 255 13.16 0.68 -6.43
C CYS A 255 12.93 1.08 -7.88
N ASN A 256 13.67 2.10 -8.31
CA ASN A 256 13.78 2.50 -9.70
C ASN A 256 15.24 2.41 -10.18
N GLU A 257 15.54 1.56 -11.17
CA GLU A 257 16.78 1.54 -11.96
C GLU A 257 18.07 1.78 -11.13
N ILE A 258 18.17 1.10 -10.00
CA ILE A 258 19.29 1.29 -9.07
C ILE A 258 20.57 0.65 -9.60
N PRO A 259 21.75 1.27 -9.37
CA PRO A 259 23.02 0.72 -9.81
C PRO A 259 23.38 -0.61 -9.16
N GLU A 260 22.93 -0.86 -7.94
CA GLU A 260 23.20 -2.06 -7.14
C GLU A 260 22.71 -3.35 -7.78
N VAL A 261 21.74 -3.31 -8.71
CA VAL A 261 21.25 -4.53 -9.39
C VAL A 261 22.34 -5.28 -10.17
N TRP A 262 23.41 -4.59 -10.53
CA TRP A 262 24.57 -5.15 -11.20
C TRP A 262 25.70 -5.59 -10.25
N THR A 263 25.52 -5.47 -8.96
CA THR A 263 26.52 -5.76 -7.92
C THR A 263 26.08 -6.88 -7.01
N ALA A 264 27.02 -7.44 -6.24
CA ALA A 264 26.72 -8.43 -5.22
C ALA A 264 25.84 -7.88 -4.07
N ALA A 265 25.81 -6.55 -3.88
CA ALA A 265 25.02 -5.90 -2.85
C ALA A 265 23.52 -5.82 -3.19
N GLY A 266 23.14 -5.82 -4.45
CA GLY A 266 21.76 -5.62 -4.86
C GLY A 266 20.80 -6.70 -4.38
N ALA A 267 21.16 -7.96 -4.49
CA ALA A 267 20.28 -9.06 -4.11
C ALA A 267 19.96 -9.11 -2.59
N PRO A 268 20.92 -8.91 -1.67
CA PRO A 268 20.64 -8.81 -0.24
C PRO A 268 19.71 -7.65 0.11
N ILE A 269 19.94 -6.46 -0.47
CA ILE A 269 19.09 -5.29 -0.22
C ILE A 269 17.66 -5.54 -0.74
N ALA A 270 17.54 -6.04 -1.98
CA ALA A 270 16.23 -6.39 -2.54
C ALA A 270 15.48 -7.40 -1.66
N LYS A 271 16.20 -8.40 -1.13
CA LYS A 271 15.60 -9.39 -0.22
C LYS A 271 15.12 -8.75 1.07
N GLN A 272 15.91 -7.88 1.70
CA GLN A 272 15.53 -7.18 2.93
C GLN A 272 14.26 -6.34 2.73
N LEU A 273 14.21 -5.56 1.65
CA LEU A 273 13.04 -4.76 1.30
C LEU A 273 11.81 -5.64 1.04
N ALA A 274 11.98 -6.71 0.25
CA ALA A 274 10.89 -7.62 -0.07
C ALA A 274 10.34 -8.34 1.17
N ASP A 275 11.21 -8.81 2.05
CA ASP A 275 10.81 -9.46 3.31
C ASP A 275 10.06 -8.47 4.21
N ARG A 276 10.53 -7.22 4.26
CA ARG A 276 9.86 -6.17 5.04
C ARG A 276 8.47 -5.86 4.49
N VAL A 277 8.33 -5.66 3.18
CA VAL A 277 7.02 -5.44 2.56
C VAL A 277 6.06 -6.59 2.89
N ARG A 278 6.48 -7.84 2.67
CA ARG A 278 5.64 -9.01 2.93
C ARG A 278 5.23 -9.16 4.40
N SER A 279 6.07 -8.72 5.33
CA SER A 279 5.74 -8.73 6.76
C SER A 279 4.62 -7.76 7.13
N LEU A 280 4.40 -6.71 6.34
CA LEU A 280 3.40 -5.68 6.58
C LEU A 280 2.18 -5.80 5.65
N ASP A 281 2.40 -6.27 4.43
CA ASP A 281 1.35 -6.56 3.45
C ASP A 281 1.78 -7.70 2.52
N SER A 282 1.15 -8.84 2.67
CA SER A 282 1.32 -10.03 1.82
C SER A 282 0.25 -10.15 0.73
N THR A 283 -0.65 -9.18 0.61
CA THR A 283 -1.83 -9.26 -0.27
C THR A 283 -1.53 -8.82 -1.72
N ARG A 284 -0.38 -8.20 -1.96
CA ARG A 284 0.01 -7.64 -3.26
C ARG A 284 1.36 -8.18 -3.73
N PRO A 285 1.56 -8.35 -5.05
CA PRO A 285 2.87 -8.68 -5.61
C PRO A 285 3.85 -7.53 -5.45
N LEU A 286 5.14 -7.87 -5.47
CA LEU A 286 6.24 -6.92 -5.50
C LEU A 286 6.89 -6.87 -6.88
N THR A 287 7.39 -5.70 -7.25
CA THR A 287 8.18 -5.49 -8.45
C THR A 287 9.42 -4.64 -8.20
N GLN A 288 10.34 -4.71 -9.14
CA GLN A 288 11.57 -3.93 -9.16
C GLN A 288 11.83 -3.47 -10.60
N ALA A 289 12.08 -2.18 -10.79
CA ALA A 289 12.48 -1.65 -12.10
C ALA A 289 14.01 -1.81 -12.28
N PHE A 290 14.38 -2.46 -13.39
CA PHE A 290 15.79 -2.67 -13.76
C PHE A 290 16.23 -1.65 -14.82
N PRO A 291 17.42 -1.04 -14.68
CA PRO A 291 17.97 -0.19 -15.72
C PRO A 291 18.24 -1.02 -16.98
N GLY A 292 17.97 -0.43 -18.15
CA GLY A 292 18.24 -1.08 -19.44
C GLY A 292 17.18 -2.09 -19.91
N ALA A 293 16.03 -2.19 -19.26
CA ALA A 293 14.91 -3.02 -19.75
C ALA A 293 14.40 -2.57 -21.14
N THR A 294 14.75 -1.36 -21.56
CA THR A 294 14.44 -0.76 -22.88
C THR A 294 15.53 -0.98 -23.95
N TYR A 295 16.70 -1.47 -23.56
CA TYR A 295 17.85 -1.57 -24.46
C TYR A 295 18.28 -3.02 -24.74
N GLY A 296 17.46 -3.78 -25.46
CA GLY A 296 17.86 -5.08 -25.99
C GLY A 296 17.81 -6.27 -25.01
N PRO A 297 18.14 -7.49 -25.49
CA PRO A 297 18.12 -8.67 -24.63
C PRO A 297 19.21 -8.57 -23.59
N ILE A 298 18.83 -8.51 -22.34
CA ILE A 298 19.75 -8.60 -21.20
C ILE A 298 20.41 -9.98 -21.28
N GLN A 299 21.70 -10.04 -21.59
CA GLN A 299 22.50 -11.23 -21.36
C GLN A 299 22.66 -11.40 -19.86
N MET A 300 21.76 -12.15 -19.24
CA MET A 300 21.99 -12.65 -17.89
C MET A 300 23.19 -13.59 -17.93
N ARG A 301 24.34 -13.18 -17.41
CA ARG A 301 25.38 -14.13 -17.06
C ARG A 301 24.81 -15.02 -15.94
N PRO A 302 24.83 -16.34 -16.08
CA PRO A 302 24.44 -17.23 -15.01
C PRO A 302 25.52 -17.22 -13.94
N SER A 303 25.40 -16.34 -12.95
CA SER A 303 26.21 -16.42 -11.74
C SER A 303 25.32 -16.88 -10.60
N HIS A 304 25.51 -18.16 -10.30
CA HIS A 304 25.24 -18.88 -9.07
C HIS A 304 23.83 -19.37 -8.72
N ARG A 305 23.74 -20.72 -8.84
CA ARG A 305 23.07 -21.73 -7.98
C ARG A 305 21.77 -21.33 -7.30
N SER A 306 20.76 -22.04 -7.74
CA SER A 306 19.57 -22.53 -7.01
C SER A 306 19.23 -21.82 -5.69
N ILE A 307 18.29 -20.92 -5.74
CA ILE A 307 17.41 -20.62 -4.62
C ILE A 307 16.23 -21.56 -4.76
N SER A 308 16.01 -22.37 -3.73
CA SER A 308 14.95 -23.35 -3.65
C SER A 308 13.57 -22.79 -3.99
N PRO A 309 12.68 -23.55 -4.65
CA PRO A 309 11.35 -23.09 -4.98
C PRO A 309 10.54 -22.98 -3.71
N GLY A 310 10.22 -21.79 -3.29
CA GLY A 310 9.35 -21.60 -2.13
C GLY A 310 9.12 -20.16 -1.71
N THR A 311 9.95 -19.17 -2.06
CA THR A 311 9.83 -17.88 -1.38
C THR A 311 10.24 -16.63 -2.15
N THR A 312 10.61 -16.72 -3.40
CA THR A 312 10.99 -15.51 -4.14
C THR A 312 10.37 -15.59 -5.53
N THR A 313 9.24 -14.90 -5.72
CA THR A 313 8.77 -14.60 -7.07
C THR A 313 9.75 -13.58 -7.67
N THR A 314 10.92 -14.07 -8.09
CA THR A 314 11.76 -13.33 -9.01
C THR A 314 11.01 -13.32 -10.33
N LEU A 315 10.64 -12.13 -10.76
CA LEU A 315 9.92 -11.91 -12.01
C LEU A 315 10.69 -12.55 -13.19
N HIS A 316 10.28 -13.73 -13.61
CA HIS A 316 10.79 -14.42 -14.80
C HIS A 316 10.28 -13.77 -16.10
N LYS A 317 10.77 -14.15 -17.25
CA LYS A 317 10.54 -13.60 -18.62
C LYS A 317 9.13 -13.04 -18.92
N THR A 318 8.10 -13.47 -18.23
CA THR A 318 6.70 -13.05 -18.42
C THR A 318 6.38 -11.73 -17.73
N ASP A 319 7.11 -11.40 -16.65
CA ASP A 319 7.01 -10.13 -15.96
C ASP A 319 7.50 -8.95 -16.80
N ARG A 320 8.32 -9.24 -17.80
CA ARG A 320 8.75 -8.26 -18.80
C ARG A 320 7.59 -7.61 -19.55
N ARG A 321 6.45 -8.30 -19.75
CA ARG A 321 5.30 -7.74 -20.46
C ARG A 321 4.56 -6.70 -19.65
N ILE A 322 4.54 -6.82 -18.32
CA ILE A 322 3.86 -5.86 -17.45
C ILE A 322 4.76 -4.65 -17.20
N ILE A 323 6.03 -4.88 -16.90
CA ILE A 323 7.02 -3.80 -16.79
C ILE A 323 7.16 -3.08 -18.13
N ALA A 324 7.19 -3.79 -19.26
CA ALA A 324 7.24 -3.21 -20.60
C ALA A 324 5.98 -2.38 -20.92
N ALA A 325 4.79 -2.77 -20.47
CA ALA A 325 3.56 -1.99 -20.67
C ALA A 325 3.59 -0.67 -19.90
N PHE A 326 4.23 -0.62 -18.72
CA PHE A 326 4.41 0.63 -17.95
C PHE A 326 5.59 1.48 -18.48
N LEU A 327 6.63 0.88 -19.02
CA LEU A 327 7.82 1.60 -19.49
C LEU A 327 7.71 2.06 -20.94
N ALA A 328 6.91 1.40 -21.78
CA ALA A 328 6.72 1.77 -23.19
C ALA A 328 5.75 2.95 -23.39
N ALA A 329 5.13 3.46 -22.32
CA ALA A 329 4.24 4.61 -22.35
C ALA A 329 4.88 5.88 -21.76
N SER A 330 6.18 5.87 -21.49
CA SER A 330 6.95 7.04 -21.01
C SER A 330 7.83 7.61 -22.12
#